data_3ccc294cf27bb910c23ccb3768e59caf
#
_entry.id   3ccc294cf27bb910c23ccb3768e59caf
#
_cell.length_a   1.000
_cell.length_b   1.000
_cell.length_c   1.000
_cell.angle_alpha   90.00
_cell.angle_beta   90.00
_cell.angle_gamma   90.00
#
_symmetry.space_group_name_H-M   'P 1'
#
loop_
_entity.id
_entity.type
_entity.pdbx_description
1 polymer ?
#
loop_
_entity_poly.entity_id
_entity_poly.type
_entity_poly.pdbx_seq_one_letter_code
_entity_poly.pdbx_strand_id
1 'polypeptide(L)'
;MLKNASSPLPWFKALADETRLRLVRILARHELSVGEIVAALGMGQSRISRHLGILVGCGLLTSRREGAWTFYSTPGDGAHKAFLGALAPWLDAAGPEADLTAVAAVLRERRQETRRFFNAIAPDWATLRREVLGELDPGELVRAVMPETVALAADLGCGPGELLPVLAERATSVIGVDSSPSMLALAERRTAGLPVGVRMGELEHLPMADG
;
A
#
# COMPACT_ATOMS: atom_id res chain seq x y z
N MET A 1 -29.07 11.39 10.17
CA MET A 1 -30.28 11.08 9.36
C MET A 1 -29.88 10.09 8.27
N LEU A 2 -30.17 8.82 8.45
CA LEU A 2 -29.98 7.75 7.45
C LEU A 2 -31.14 7.80 6.44
N LYS A 3 -31.15 8.80 5.56
CA LYS A 3 -32.07 8.84 4.42
C LYS A 3 -31.45 8.00 3.29
N ASN A 4 -32.15 6.95 2.86
CA ASN A 4 -31.82 5.95 1.83
C ASN A 4 -30.78 4.88 2.19
N ALA A 5 -30.81 4.32 3.41
CA ALA A 5 -30.12 3.07 3.66
C ALA A 5 -30.93 1.93 2.99
N SER A 6 -30.40 1.38 1.91
CA SER A 6 -30.83 0.08 1.40
C SER A 6 -30.81 -0.94 2.55
N SER A 7 -31.79 -1.87 2.55
CA SER A 7 -31.88 -2.87 3.61
C SER A 7 -30.51 -3.53 3.88
N PRO A 8 -30.08 -3.70 5.14
CA PRO A 8 -28.82 -4.38 5.48
C PRO A 8 -28.91 -5.89 5.28
N LEU A 9 -30.07 -6.41 4.93
CA LEU A 9 -30.32 -7.86 4.77
C LEU A 9 -29.36 -8.56 3.80
N PRO A 10 -28.97 -7.97 2.64
CA PRO A 10 -27.95 -8.55 1.76
C PRO A 10 -26.61 -8.73 2.46
N TRP A 11 -26.21 -7.81 3.32
CA TRP A 11 -24.93 -7.87 4.05
C TRP A 11 -24.93 -9.00 5.07
N PHE A 12 -26.01 -9.14 5.87
CA PHE A 12 -26.15 -10.24 6.80
C PHE A 12 -26.15 -11.59 6.08
N LYS A 13 -26.88 -11.72 4.97
CA LYS A 13 -26.88 -12.94 4.15
C LYS A 13 -25.49 -13.24 3.57
N ALA A 14 -24.75 -12.21 3.15
CA ALA A 14 -23.40 -12.38 2.67
C ALA A 14 -22.45 -12.83 3.78
N LEU A 15 -22.58 -12.33 5.00
CA LEU A 15 -21.72 -12.70 6.13
C LEU A 15 -22.12 -14.03 6.80
N ALA A 16 -23.28 -14.62 6.48
CA ALA A 16 -23.71 -15.90 7.00
C ALA A 16 -22.96 -17.09 6.35
N ASP A 17 -21.63 -17.04 6.33
CA ASP A 17 -20.75 -18.07 5.79
C ASP A 17 -19.35 -17.87 6.37
N GLU A 18 -18.75 -18.93 6.90
CA GLU A 18 -17.46 -18.88 7.60
C GLU A 18 -16.33 -18.38 6.69
N THR A 19 -16.27 -18.83 5.45
CA THR A 19 -15.22 -18.39 4.49
C THR A 19 -15.34 -16.89 4.22
N ARG A 20 -16.56 -16.37 4.09
CA ARG A 20 -16.77 -14.95 3.83
C ARG A 20 -16.46 -14.08 5.04
N LEU A 21 -16.75 -14.55 6.25
CA LEU A 21 -16.32 -13.87 7.49
C LEU A 21 -14.78 -13.78 7.56
N ARG A 22 -14.07 -14.89 7.29
CA ARG A 22 -12.60 -14.91 7.23
C ARG A 22 -12.05 -13.95 6.18
N LEU A 23 -12.65 -13.93 4.97
CA LEU A 23 -12.26 -12.99 3.91
C LEU A 23 -12.43 -11.53 4.34
N VAL A 24 -13.58 -11.17 4.91
CA VAL A 24 -13.82 -9.80 5.38
C VAL A 24 -12.85 -9.44 6.51
N ARG A 25 -12.58 -10.35 7.45
CA ARG A 25 -11.61 -10.15 8.54
C ARG A 25 -10.22 -9.75 8.05
N ILE A 26 -9.67 -10.47 7.07
CA ILE A 26 -8.34 -10.18 6.52
C ILE A 26 -8.33 -8.94 5.62
N LEU A 27 -9.38 -8.75 4.81
CA LEU A 27 -9.49 -7.64 3.86
C LEU A 27 -9.94 -6.31 4.50
N ALA A 28 -10.43 -6.35 5.74
CA ALA A 28 -10.63 -5.15 6.54
C ALA A 28 -9.31 -4.51 7.02
N ARG A 29 -8.22 -5.28 7.01
CA ARG A 29 -6.91 -4.84 7.48
C ARG A 29 -5.91 -4.62 6.34
N HIS A 30 -6.05 -5.39 5.26
CA HIS A 30 -5.06 -5.42 4.17
C HIS A 30 -5.74 -5.52 2.81
N GLU A 31 -5.23 -4.77 1.85
CA GLU A 31 -5.57 -4.97 0.44
C GLU A 31 -4.73 -6.13 -0.10
N LEU A 32 -5.40 -7.18 -0.62
CA LEU A 32 -4.75 -8.40 -1.09
C LEU A 32 -5.25 -8.77 -2.49
N SER A 33 -4.37 -9.34 -3.30
CA SER A 33 -4.73 -9.97 -4.56
C SER A 33 -5.36 -11.36 -4.33
N VAL A 34 -6.05 -11.88 -5.36
CA VAL A 34 -6.63 -13.26 -5.29
C VAL A 34 -5.56 -14.30 -4.98
N GLY A 35 -4.37 -14.18 -5.59
CA GLY A 35 -3.26 -15.12 -5.35
C GLY A 35 -2.79 -15.09 -3.90
N GLU A 36 -2.65 -13.90 -3.33
CA GLU A 36 -2.28 -13.71 -1.93
C GLU A 36 -3.32 -14.28 -0.96
N ILE A 37 -4.62 -14.07 -1.26
CA ILE A 37 -5.72 -14.64 -0.46
C ILE A 37 -5.70 -16.17 -0.52
N VAL A 38 -5.50 -16.74 -1.70
CA VAL A 38 -5.36 -18.18 -1.92
C VAL A 38 -4.20 -18.75 -1.11
N ALA A 39 -3.04 -18.10 -1.15
CA ALA A 39 -1.85 -18.50 -0.39
C ALA A 39 -2.09 -18.41 1.13
N ALA A 40 -2.70 -17.32 1.60
CA ALA A 40 -2.96 -17.10 3.02
C ALA A 40 -3.99 -18.07 3.61
N LEU A 41 -5.10 -18.33 2.89
CA LEU A 41 -6.18 -19.16 3.41
C LEU A 41 -6.03 -20.66 3.07
N GLY A 42 -5.10 -21.03 2.19
CA GLY A 42 -4.91 -22.42 1.75
C GLY A 42 -6.10 -23.00 0.99
N MET A 43 -6.88 -22.15 0.31
CA MET A 43 -8.11 -22.53 -0.39
C MET A 43 -7.94 -22.42 -1.91
N GLY A 44 -8.68 -23.25 -2.66
CA GLY A 44 -8.66 -23.19 -4.13
C GLY A 44 -9.19 -21.86 -4.68
N GLN A 45 -8.53 -21.35 -5.73
CA GLN A 45 -8.83 -20.04 -6.35
C GLN A 45 -10.28 -19.87 -6.78
N SER A 46 -10.89 -20.89 -7.40
CA SER A 46 -12.28 -20.83 -7.86
C SER A 46 -13.25 -20.63 -6.68
N ARG A 47 -12.98 -21.27 -5.54
CA ARG A 47 -13.78 -21.10 -4.31
C ARG A 47 -13.64 -19.68 -3.77
N ILE A 48 -12.40 -19.18 -3.62
CA ILE A 48 -12.12 -17.82 -3.17
C ILE A 48 -12.80 -16.80 -4.10
N SER A 49 -12.61 -16.89 -5.40
CA SER A 49 -13.19 -15.96 -6.38
C SER A 49 -14.72 -15.90 -6.32
N ARG A 50 -15.38 -17.04 -6.09
CA ARG A 50 -16.83 -17.08 -5.90
C ARG A 50 -17.29 -16.32 -4.65
N HIS A 51 -16.61 -16.51 -3.52
CA HIS A 51 -16.94 -15.80 -2.28
C HIS A 51 -16.63 -14.30 -2.37
N LEU A 52 -15.52 -13.92 -2.99
CA LEU A 52 -15.19 -12.52 -3.29
C LEU A 52 -16.25 -11.85 -4.17
N GLY A 53 -16.71 -12.54 -5.22
CA GLY A 53 -17.80 -12.04 -6.09
C GLY A 53 -19.09 -11.74 -5.33
N ILE A 54 -19.47 -12.58 -4.36
CA ILE A 54 -20.65 -12.35 -3.50
C ILE A 54 -20.46 -11.10 -2.64
N LEU A 55 -19.28 -10.96 -2.02
CA LEU A 55 -18.97 -9.84 -1.13
C LEU A 55 -18.86 -8.51 -1.89
N VAL A 56 -18.28 -8.51 -3.09
CA VAL A 56 -18.25 -7.34 -3.98
C VAL A 56 -19.64 -6.99 -4.46
N GLY A 57 -20.44 -8.00 -4.85
CA GLY A 57 -21.81 -7.79 -5.35
C GLY A 57 -22.76 -7.17 -4.34
N CYS A 58 -22.53 -7.35 -3.03
CA CYS A 58 -23.30 -6.68 -1.98
C CYS A 58 -22.60 -5.42 -1.41
N GLY A 59 -21.42 -5.06 -1.92
CA GLY A 59 -20.67 -3.84 -1.54
C GLY A 59 -19.88 -3.94 -0.23
N LEU A 60 -19.75 -5.14 0.37
CA LEU A 60 -18.90 -5.34 1.56
C LEU A 60 -17.42 -5.36 1.22
N LEU A 61 -17.06 -5.62 -0.03
CA LEU A 61 -15.72 -5.47 -0.57
C LEU A 61 -15.75 -4.59 -1.82
N THR A 62 -14.61 -3.98 -2.09
CA THR A 62 -14.28 -3.34 -3.36
C THR A 62 -13.20 -4.14 -4.06
N SER A 63 -13.10 -3.98 -5.38
CA SER A 63 -12.01 -4.55 -6.16
C SER A 63 -11.38 -3.48 -7.03
N ARG A 64 -10.05 -3.52 -7.13
CA ARG A 64 -9.24 -2.63 -7.97
C ARG A 64 -8.34 -3.47 -8.87
N ARG A 65 -8.38 -3.19 -10.16
CA ARG A 65 -7.51 -3.88 -11.13
C ARG A 65 -6.24 -3.05 -11.34
N GLU A 66 -5.11 -3.73 -11.33
CA GLU A 66 -3.80 -3.16 -11.61
C GLU A 66 -3.01 -4.14 -12.49
N GLY A 67 -2.89 -3.82 -13.77
CA GLY A 67 -2.31 -4.71 -14.77
C GLY A 67 -3.02 -6.06 -14.84
N ALA A 68 -2.30 -7.13 -14.58
CA ALA A 68 -2.81 -8.51 -14.55
C ALA A 68 -3.43 -8.88 -13.17
N TRP A 69 -3.30 -8.04 -12.16
CA TRP A 69 -3.71 -8.32 -10.79
C TRP A 69 -5.05 -7.67 -10.46
N THR A 70 -5.83 -8.33 -9.63
CA THR A 70 -7.04 -7.76 -9.01
C THR A 70 -6.90 -7.82 -7.51
N PHE A 71 -6.91 -6.65 -6.88
CA PHE A 71 -6.82 -6.47 -5.43
C PHE A 71 -8.20 -6.25 -4.84
N TYR A 72 -8.38 -6.71 -3.61
CA TYR A 72 -9.63 -6.62 -2.86
C TYR A 72 -9.38 -5.99 -1.49
N SER A 73 -10.30 -5.14 -1.06
CA SER A 73 -10.30 -4.49 0.26
C SER A 73 -11.73 -4.15 0.68
N THR A 74 -11.92 -3.73 1.92
CA THR A 74 -13.20 -3.14 2.35
C THR A 74 -13.32 -1.70 1.88
N PRO A 75 -14.56 -1.18 1.69
CA PRO A 75 -14.76 0.23 1.34
C PRO A 75 -14.17 1.19 2.37
N GLY A 76 -13.55 2.27 1.90
CA GLY A 76 -12.92 3.30 2.73
C GLY A 76 -13.90 4.25 3.42
N ASP A 77 -15.17 4.28 3.01
CA ASP A 77 -16.18 5.22 3.49
C ASP A 77 -17.62 4.63 3.42
N GLY A 78 -18.60 5.46 3.74
CA GLY A 78 -20.02 5.16 3.58
C GLY A 78 -20.60 4.15 4.57
N ALA A 79 -21.84 3.69 4.26
CA ALA A 79 -22.61 2.83 5.13
C ALA A 79 -21.95 1.44 5.35
N HIS A 80 -21.26 0.93 4.34
CA HIS A 80 -20.56 -0.36 4.40
C HIS A 80 -19.42 -0.33 5.41
N LYS A 81 -18.61 0.75 5.38
CA LYS A 81 -17.53 0.95 6.37
C LYS A 81 -18.09 1.04 7.79
N ALA A 82 -19.15 1.84 7.99
CA ALA A 82 -19.78 1.98 9.30
C ALA A 82 -20.35 0.64 9.81
N PHE A 83 -20.97 -0.14 8.92
CA PHE A 83 -21.50 -1.47 9.24
C PHE A 83 -20.37 -2.44 9.64
N LEU A 84 -19.31 -2.54 8.84
CA LEU A 84 -18.16 -3.41 9.14
C LEU A 84 -17.44 -2.95 10.42
N GLY A 85 -17.30 -1.64 10.64
CA GLY A 85 -16.73 -1.09 11.87
C GLY A 85 -17.53 -1.49 13.12
N ALA A 86 -18.86 -1.46 13.03
CA ALA A 86 -19.72 -1.93 14.13
C ALA A 86 -19.58 -3.44 14.39
N LEU A 87 -19.21 -4.22 13.38
CA LEU A 87 -19.02 -5.69 13.50
C LEU A 87 -17.58 -6.07 13.85
N ALA A 88 -16.65 -5.13 13.91
CA ALA A 88 -15.21 -5.41 14.07
C ALA A 88 -14.89 -6.38 15.22
N PRO A 89 -15.47 -6.28 16.47
CA PRO A 89 -15.15 -7.21 17.54
C PRO A 89 -15.53 -8.66 17.22
N TRP A 90 -16.63 -8.87 16.48
CA TRP A 90 -17.05 -10.22 16.07
C TRP A 90 -16.28 -10.73 14.87
N LEU A 91 -15.92 -9.83 13.94
CA LEU A 91 -15.05 -10.16 12.81
C LEU A 91 -13.66 -10.57 13.30
N ASP A 92 -13.14 -9.91 14.35
CA ASP A 92 -11.84 -10.23 14.94
C ASP A 92 -11.82 -11.64 15.55
N ALA A 93 -12.95 -12.09 16.08
CA ALA A 93 -13.13 -13.45 16.58
C ALA A 93 -13.46 -14.46 15.47
N ALA A 94 -13.77 -14.02 14.25
CA ALA A 94 -14.18 -14.87 13.15
C ALA A 94 -12.98 -15.52 12.44
N GLY A 95 -12.79 -16.80 12.66
CA GLY A 95 -11.78 -17.62 12.00
C GLY A 95 -10.47 -17.76 12.77
N PRO A 96 -9.59 -18.66 12.30
CA PRO A 96 -8.33 -18.98 12.97
C PRO A 96 -7.37 -17.80 13.01
N GLU A 97 -6.59 -17.66 14.09
CA GLU A 97 -5.48 -16.71 14.19
C GLU A 97 -4.38 -17.01 13.15
N ALA A 98 -4.26 -18.26 12.73
CA ALA A 98 -3.38 -18.70 11.65
C ALA A 98 -3.60 -17.93 10.33
N ASP A 99 -4.84 -17.47 10.04
CA ASP A 99 -5.11 -16.67 8.84
C ASP A 99 -4.36 -15.35 8.85
N LEU A 100 -4.36 -14.62 9.97
CA LEU A 100 -3.64 -13.36 10.10
C LEU A 100 -2.13 -13.56 10.06
N THR A 101 -1.64 -14.63 10.66
CA THR A 101 -0.24 -15.02 10.59
C THR A 101 0.19 -15.32 9.14
N ALA A 102 -0.63 -16.05 8.40
CA ALA A 102 -0.38 -16.36 6.99
C ALA A 102 -0.43 -15.11 6.11
N VAL A 103 -1.39 -14.20 6.33
CA VAL A 103 -1.44 -12.89 5.65
C VAL A 103 -0.17 -12.10 5.92
N ALA A 104 0.28 -12.02 7.17
CA ALA A 104 1.52 -11.33 7.51
C ALA A 104 2.75 -11.94 6.80
N ALA A 105 2.77 -13.27 6.62
CA ALA A 105 3.83 -13.95 5.86
C ALA A 105 3.80 -13.59 4.37
N VAL A 106 2.63 -13.62 3.74
CA VAL A 106 2.42 -13.23 2.34
C VAL A 106 2.84 -11.78 2.10
N LEU A 107 2.44 -10.87 2.99
CA LEU A 107 2.82 -9.45 2.89
C LEU A 107 4.34 -9.24 3.06
N ARG A 108 4.99 -10.00 3.93
CA ARG A 108 6.46 -9.98 4.05
C ARG A 108 7.14 -10.43 2.75
N GLU A 109 6.66 -11.51 2.14
CA GLU A 109 7.21 -12.00 0.86
C GLU A 109 7.03 -10.95 -0.24
N ARG A 110 5.83 -10.35 -0.40
CA ARG A 110 5.60 -9.26 -1.35
C ARG A 110 6.60 -8.11 -1.16
N ARG A 111 6.83 -7.67 0.09
CA ARG A 111 7.80 -6.61 0.38
C ARG A 111 9.23 -7.03 0.02
N GLN A 112 9.61 -8.28 0.31
CA GLN A 112 10.93 -8.80 -0.04
C GLN A 112 11.14 -8.89 -1.56
N GLU A 113 10.14 -9.34 -2.31
CA GLU A 113 10.17 -9.38 -3.77
C GLU A 113 10.32 -7.98 -4.36
N THR A 114 9.52 -7.02 -3.89
CA THR A 114 9.64 -5.61 -4.28
C THR A 114 11.03 -5.06 -4.01
N ARG A 115 11.58 -5.31 -2.81
CA ARG A 115 12.94 -4.90 -2.44
C ARG A 115 14.00 -5.55 -3.33
N ARG A 116 13.91 -6.86 -3.59
CA ARG A 116 14.82 -7.58 -4.50
C ARG A 116 14.78 -7.00 -5.90
N PHE A 117 13.58 -6.69 -6.41
CA PHE A 117 13.40 -6.06 -7.71
C PHE A 117 14.12 -4.71 -7.78
N PHE A 118 13.87 -3.79 -6.85
CA PHE A 118 14.50 -2.47 -6.84
C PHE A 118 16.01 -2.54 -6.59
N ASN A 119 16.49 -3.47 -5.78
CA ASN A 119 17.93 -3.70 -5.63
C ASN A 119 18.58 -4.15 -6.95
N ALA A 120 17.91 -5.00 -7.71
CA ALA A 120 18.42 -5.52 -8.97
C ALA A 120 18.48 -4.45 -10.06
N ILE A 121 17.48 -3.57 -10.16
CA ILE A 121 17.42 -2.53 -11.21
C ILE A 121 18.16 -1.24 -10.84
N ALA A 122 18.62 -1.08 -9.60
CA ALA A 122 19.29 0.15 -9.14
C ALA A 122 20.46 0.58 -10.04
N PRO A 123 21.34 -0.32 -10.55
CA PRO A 123 22.43 0.07 -11.45
C PRO A 123 21.92 0.69 -12.77
N ASP A 124 20.81 0.19 -13.30
CA ASP A 124 20.24 0.58 -14.58
C ASP A 124 19.11 1.61 -14.48
N TRP A 125 18.84 2.10 -13.27
CA TRP A 125 17.71 2.98 -12.97
C TRP A 125 17.62 4.20 -13.89
N ALA A 126 18.74 4.88 -14.13
CA ALA A 126 18.76 6.09 -14.96
C ALA A 126 18.33 5.82 -16.42
N THR A 127 18.60 4.63 -16.94
CA THR A 127 18.17 4.21 -18.27
C THR A 127 16.68 3.88 -18.26
N LEU A 128 16.24 3.04 -17.34
CA LEU A 128 14.81 2.66 -17.18
C LEU A 128 13.93 3.89 -16.97
N ARG A 129 14.38 4.84 -16.15
CA ARG A 129 13.64 6.08 -15.90
C ARG A 129 13.42 6.88 -17.19
N ARG A 130 14.46 7.04 -18.02
CA ARG A 130 14.36 7.75 -19.30
C ARG A 130 13.40 7.04 -20.28
N GLU A 131 13.40 5.73 -20.29
CA GLU A 131 12.48 4.95 -21.11
C GLU A 131 11.00 5.12 -20.68
N VAL A 132 10.74 5.22 -19.37
CA VAL A 132 9.40 5.33 -18.80
C VAL A 132 8.88 6.77 -18.82
N LEU A 133 9.69 7.73 -18.37
CA LEU A 133 9.29 9.13 -18.22
C LEU A 133 9.63 10.00 -19.43
N GLY A 134 10.46 9.52 -20.34
CA GLY A 134 10.92 10.31 -21.48
C GLY A 134 11.66 11.58 -21.01
N GLU A 135 11.23 12.73 -21.51
CA GLU A 135 11.79 14.04 -21.19
C GLU A 135 11.12 14.71 -19.97
N LEU A 136 10.16 14.05 -19.31
CA LEU A 136 9.52 14.60 -18.12
C LEU A 136 10.55 14.80 -17.01
N ASP A 137 10.67 16.04 -16.51
CA ASP A 137 11.45 16.36 -15.32
C ASP A 137 10.53 16.51 -14.09
N PRO A 138 10.47 15.50 -13.20
CA PRO A 138 9.69 15.62 -11.96
C PRO A 138 10.19 16.74 -11.05
N GLY A 139 11.47 17.12 -11.15
CA GLY A 139 12.05 18.23 -10.37
C GLY A 139 11.40 19.57 -10.71
N GLU A 140 11.12 19.84 -11.99
CA GLU A 140 10.40 21.06 -12.40
C GLU A 140 8.98 21.09 -11.81
N LEU A 141 8.28 19.96 -11.82
CA LEU A 141 6.94 19.87 -11.22
C LEU A 141 6.98 20.13 -9.71
N VAL A 142 7.94 19.57 -9.01
CA VAL A 142 8.13 19.80 -7.58
C VAL A 142 8.44 21.28 -7.30
N ARG A 143 9.35 21.91 -8.07
CA ARG A 143 9.65 23.35 -7.93
C ARG A 143 8.41 24.23 -8.14
N ALA A 144 7.52 23.83 -9.06
CA ALA A 144 6.32 24.61 -9.37
C ALA A 144 5.28 24.62 -8.23
N VAL A 145 5.21 23.57 -7.41
CA VAL A 145 4.21 23.42 -6.36
C VAL A 145 4.77 23.60 -4.94
N MET A 146 6.08 23.47 -4.77
CA MET A 146 6.73 23.58 -3.48
C MET A 146 6.80 25.05 -3.02
N PRO A 147 6.48 25.38 -1.75
CA PRO A 147 6.69 26.69 -1.18
C PRO A 147 8.15 27.17 -1.32
N GLU A 148 8.39 28.48 -1.34
CA GLU A 148 9.74 29.03 -1.47
C GLU A 148 10.70 28.60 -0.35
N THR A 149 10.15 28.41 0.87
CA THR A 149 10.94 27.94 2.02
C THR A 149 10.11 27.00 2.87
N VAL A 150 10.69 25.88 3.31
CA VAL A 150 10.11 24.93 4.24
C VAL A 150 11.16 24.48 5.26
N ALA A 151 10.75 24.20 6.49
CA ALA A 151 11.65 23.72 7.52
C ALA A 151 12.11 22.28 7.25
N LEU A 152 11.19 21.42 6.84
CA LEU A 152 11.43 20.00 6.57
C LEU A 152 10.68 19.57 5.31
N ALA A 153 11.37 18.85 4.42
CA ALA A 153 10.76 18.13 3.31
C ALA A 153 11.08 16.64 3.42
N ALA A 154 10.16 15.79 2.99
CA ALA A 154 10.37 14.34 2.95
C ALA A 154 10.01 13.79 1.57
N ASP A 155 10.86 12.89 1.04
CA ASP A 155 10.62 12.11 -0.16
C ASP A 155 10.44 10.65 0.25
N LEU A 156 9.20 10.16 0.16
CA LEU A 156 8.79 8.83 0.58
C LEU A 156 8.79 7.87 -0.63
N GLY A 157 9.73 6.92 -0.65
CA GLY A 157 10.06 6.13 -1.82
C GLY A 157 11.08 6.88 -2.69
N CYS A 158 12.10 7.49 -2.07
CA CYS A 158 13.03 8.40 -2.76
C CYS A 158 13.87 7.71 -3.84
N GLY A 159 13.91 6.38 -3.89
CA GLY A 159 14.73 5.63 -4.82
C GLY A 159 16.19 6.09 -4.78
N PRO A 160 16.82 6.38 -5.94
CA PRO A 160 18.21 6.86 -5.99
C PRO A 160 18.34 8.36 -5.66
N GLY A 161 17.31 8.98 -5.07
CA GLY A 161 17.36 10.33 -4.52
C GLY A 161 17.34 11.45 -5.56
N GLU A 162 16.67 11.28 -6.70
CA GLU A 162 16.69 12.29 -7.77
C GLU A 162 16.02 13.61 -7.38
N LEU A 163 14.97 13.56 -6.57
CA LEU A 163 14.27 14.74 -6.09
C LEU A 163 14.90 15.36 -4.83
N LEU A 164 15.72 14.64 -4.09
CA LEU A 164 16.30 15.11 -2.84
C LEU A 164 17.12 16.41 -2.99
N PRO A 165 17.99 16.60 -4.03
CA PRO A 165 18.65 17.87 -4.26
C PRO A 165 17.67 19.01 -4.55
N VAL A 166 16.60 18.75 -5.30
CA VAL A 166 15.56 19.74 -5.62
C VAL A 166 14.84 20.20 -4.36
N LEU A 167 14.50 19.27 -3.48
CA LEU A 167 13.90 19.59 -2.18
C LEU A 167 14.85 20.42 -1.31
N ALA A 168 16.14 20.13 -1.35
CA ALA A 168 17.17 20.84 -0.59
C ALA A 168 17.40 22.29 -1.06
N GLU A 169 16.93 22.67 -2.25
CA GLU A 169 16.96 24.06 -2.73
C GLU A 169 16.10 25.00 -1.86
N ARG A 170 15.05 24.46 -1.23
CA ARG A 170 14.04 25.23 -0.47
C ARG A 170 13.79 24.73 0.94
N ALA A 171 14.28 23.54 1.31
CA ALA A 171 14.12 22.98 2.63
C ALA A 171 15.38 23.15 3.48
N THR A 172 15.20 23.49 4.77
CA THR A 172 16.31 23.55 5.73
C THR A 172 16.87 22.16 6.01
N SER A 173 16.01 21.13 5.98
CA SER A 173 16.37 19.73 6.14
C SER A 173 15.51 18.87 5.21
N VAL A 174 16.12 17.82 4.63
CA VAL A 174 15.42 16.87 3.76
C VAL A 174 15.64 15.46 4.27
N ILE A 175 14.57 14.65 4.24
CA ILE A 175 14.63 13.22 4.57
C ILE A 175 14.19 12.43 3.35
N GLY A 176 15.06 11.54 2.86
CA GLY A 176 14.71 10.52 1.88
C GLY A 176 14.46 9.18 2.58
N VAL A 177 13.35 8.52 2.25
CA VAL A 177 13.04 7.18 2.77
C VAL A 177 12.84 6.21 1.61
N ASP A 178 13.52 5.07 1.64
CA ASP A 178 13.31 3.98 0.70
C ASP A 178 13.56 2.62 1.37
N SER A 179 12.96 1.55 0.84
CA SER A 179 13.14 0.20 1.34
C SER A 179 14.33 -0.54 0.74
N SER A 180 14.90 -0.06 -0.38
CA SER A 180 16.01 -0.67 -1.11
C SER A 180 17.36 -0.10 -0.66
N PRO A 181 18.24 -0.91 -0.02
CA PRO A 181 19.59 -0.48 0.32
C PRO A 181 20.42 -0.02 -0.91
N SER A 182 20.23 -0.67 -2.06
CA SER A 182 20.94 -0.30 -3.30
C SER A 182 20.52 1.08 -3.81
N MET A 183 19.22 1.40 -3.72
CA MET A 183 18.69 2.73 -4.06
C MET A 183 19.23 3.79 -3.09
N LEU A 184 19.19 3.53 -1.78
CA LEU A 184 19.70 4.45 -0.76
C LEU A 184 21.18 4.74 -0.93
N ALA A 185 22.01 3.75 -1.28
CA ALA A 185 23.41 3.96 -1.57
C ALA A 185 23.65 4.88 -2.78
N LEU A 186 22.74 4.91 -3.75
CA LEU A 186 22.76 5.88 -4.85
C LEU A 186 22.33 7.27 -4.36
N ALA A 187 21.28 7.34 -3.54
CA ALA A 187 20.78 8.58 -2.96
C ALA A 187 21.84 9.27 -2.09
N GLU A 188 22.53 8.53 -1.22
CA GLU A 188 23.62 9.05 -0.38
C GLU A 188 24.74 9.68 -1.22
N ARG A 189 25.17 8.99 -2.28
CA ARG A 189 26.19 9.54 -3.19
C ARG A 189 25.73 10.81 -3.89
N ARG A 190 24.47 10.86 -4.32
CA ARG A 190 23.89 12.02 -5.04
C ARG A 190 23.73 13.22 -4.12
N THR A 191 23.44 13.01 -2.86
CA THR A 191 23.14 14.08 -1.88
C THR A 191 24.33 14.45 -0.99
N ALA A 192 25.51 13.93 -1.28
CA ALA A 192 26.72 14.22 -0.51
C ALA A 192 26.97 15.74 -0.40
N GLY A 193 27.08 16.24 0.84
CA GLY A 193 27.28 17.68 1.12
C GLY A 193 25.99 18.53 1.15
N LEU A 194 24.82 17.93 0.93
CA LEU A 194 23.53 18.61 1.07
C LEU A 194 22.92 18.34 2.47
N PRO A 195 21.97 19.18 2.93
CA PRO A 195 21.25 18.98 4.19
C PRO A 195 20.19 17.85 4.08
N VAL A 196 20.62 16.69 3.61
CA VAL A 196 19.77 15.54 3.30
C VAL A 196 20.20 14.34 4.15
N GLY A 197 19.24 13.75 4.86
CA GLY A 197 19.39 12.46 5.51
C GLY A 197 18.61 11.39 4.77
N VAL A 198 19.23 10.24 4.46
CA VAL A 198 18.51 9.10 3.90
C VAL A 198 18.31 8.03 4.97
N ARG A 199 17.16 7.36 4.93
CA ARG A 199 16.77 6.35 5.93
C ARG A 199 16.13 5.15 5.25
N MET A 200 16.52 3.96 5.69
CA MET A 200 15.83 2.74 5.28
C MET A 200 14.49 2.64 6.03
N GLY A 201 13.40 2.47 5.29
CA GLY A 201 12.06 2.34 5.85
C GLY A 201 11.05 1.86 4.83
N GLU A 202 9.92 1.39 5.35
CA GLU A 202 8.74 1.01 4.57
C GLU A 202 7.69 2.11 4.71
N LEU A 203 6.88 2.35 3.68
CA LEU A 203 5.88 3.43 3.68
C LEU A 203 4.78 3.22 4.74
N GLU A 204 4.54 1.96 5.14
CA GLU A 204 3.61 1.62 6.21
C GLU A 204 4.20 1.87 7.63
N HIS A 205 5.53 2.00 7.72
CA HIS A 205 6.25 2.19 8.99
C HIS A 205 7.41 3.14 8.77
N LEU A 206 7.09 4.43 8.72
CA LEU A 206 8.09 5.46 8.45
C LEU A 206 9.09 5.59 9.60
N PRO A 207 10.41 5.68 9.32
CA PRO A 207 11.44 5.86 10.33
C PRO A 207 11.54 7.34 10.78
N MET A 208 10.38 7.95 11.09
CA MET A 208 10.25 9.33 11.51
C MET A 208 9.34 9.40 12.75
N ALA A 209 9.56 10.40 13.60
CA ALA A 209 8.65 10.68 14.71
C ALA A 209 7.35 11.30 14.18
N ASP A 210 6.25 10.98 14.84
CA ASP A 210 4.99 11.68 14.63
C ASP A 210 5.14 13.13 15.05
N GLY A 211 4.67 14.05 14.20
CA GLY A 211 4.77 15.49 14.42
C GLY A 211 3.61 16.06 15.19
#